data_4b2d4aef5dc9f32988be57139a4c5b17
#
_entry.id   4b2d4aef5dc9f32988be57139a4c5b17
#
_cell.length_a   1.000
_cell.length_b   1.000
_cell.length_c   1.000
_cell.angle_alpha   90.00
_cell.angle_beta   90.00
_cell.angle_gamma   90.00
#
_symmetry.space_group_name_H-M   'P 1'
#
loop_
_entity.id
_entity.type
_entity.pdbx_description
1 polymer ?
#
loop_
_entity_poly.entity_id
_entity_poly.type
_entity_poly.pdbx_seq_one_letter_code
_entity_poly.pdbx_strand_id
1 'polypeptide(L)'
;MAGKRGFLYEKSIFNKLKGKGITPKGSRPAGPNPNLPDAVFIYNGQPYNLEVKLDLRTDFGQGTLNYIDGIWTLGGASTPEAEEMRRLLSSLGTAEFANNEWGKKGAPNKGSVQTSDFTQEMVREDYYRFKDGFKAVDKRNIWDYYAAKNTYYIQIGGYGLFYMAANPANLPIKQFDVSTRLRIRLKRGGSYPINNYRFTTALQVTQKPSSSPIDIDRNIDKLIA
;
A
#
# COMPACT_ATOMS: atom_id res chain seq x y z
N MET A 1 7.88 9.86 9.35
CA MET A 1 6.95 11.01 9.12
C MET A 1 5.85 10.72 8.10
N ALA A 2 6.09 9.96 7.04
CA ALA A 2 5.06 9.64 6.04
C ALA A 2 3.83 8.89 6.64
N GLY A 3 4.04 7.87 7.45
CA GLY A 3 2.93 7.11 8.05
C GLY A 3 2.02 7.95 8.96
N LYS A 4 2.58 8.92 9.72
CA LYS A 4 1.78 9.81 10.57
C LYS A 4 0.83 10.71 9.75
N ARG A 5 1.30 11.20 8.59
CA ARG A 5 0.47 12.05 7.70
C ARG A 5 -0.66 11.25 7.04
N GLY A 6 -0.37 10.01 6.60
CA GLY A 6 -1.39 9.10 6.05
C GLY A 6 -2.49 8.84 7.08
N PHE A 7 -2.12 8.42 8.27
CA PHE A 7 -3.07 8.19 9.37
C PHE A 7 -3.93 9.42 9.72
N LEU A 8 -3.34 10.62 9.73
CA LEU A 8 -4.10 11.84 9.98
C LEU A 8 -5.11 12.12 8.86
N TYR A 9 -4.79 11.79 7.62
CA TYR A 9 -5.69 11.93 6.50
C TYR A 9 -6.84 10.91 6.57
N GLU A 10 -6.55 9.64 6.83
CA GLU A 10 -7.57 8.59 7.08
C GLU A 10 -8.56 9.02 8.17
N LYS A 11 -8.05 9.52 9.31
CA LYS A 11 -8.86 10.06 10.40
C LYS A 11 -9.69 11.27 9.97
N SER A 12 -9.15 12.15 9.13
CA SER A 12 -9.89 13.31 8.58
C SER A 12 -11.07 12.85 7.72
N ILE A 13 -10.85 11.91 6.80
CA ILE A 13 -11.91 11.34 5.94
C ILE A 13 -12.99 10.67 6.79
N PHE A 14 -12.59 9.82 7.76
CA PHE A 14 -13.53 9.20 8.70
C PHE A 14 -14.38 10.23 9.44
N ASN A 15 -13.78 11.30 9.99
CA ASN A 15 -14.49 12.33 10.71
C ASN A 15 -15.50 13.09 9.82
N LYS A 16 -15.17 13.33 8.55
CA LYS A 16 -16.09 13.95 7.59
C LYS A 16 -17.31 13.06 7.32
N LEU A 17 -17.10 11.75 7.08
CA LEU A 17 -18.17 10.78 6.92
C LEU A 17 -19.06 10.72 8.18
N LYS A 18 -18.44 10.68 9.36
CA LYS A 18 -19.14 10.68 10.65
C LYS A 18 -19.94 11.97 10.88
N GLY A 19 -19.35 13.12 10.57
CA GLY A 19 -20.03 14.44 10.69
C GLY A 19 -21.27 14.57 9.79
N LYS A 20 -21.31 13.83 8.68
CA LYS A 20 -22.49 13.73 7.79
C LYS A 20 -23.46 12.61 8.19
N GLY A 21 -23.19 11.87 9.25
CA GLY A 21 -24.07 10.79 9.71
C GLY A 21 -24.09 9.55 8.80
N ILE A 22 -23.13 9.41 7.89
CA ILE A 22 -23.06 8.32 6.92
C ILE A 22 -22.00 7.27 7.27
N THR A 23 -21.75 7.05 8.55
CA THR A 23 -20.94 5.93 9.05
C THR A 23 -21.79 5.01 9.91
N PRO A 24 -21.51 3.70 9.97
CA PRO A 24 -22.22 2.82 10.89
C PRO A 24 -22.08 3.30 12.35
N LYS A 25 -23.17 3.14 13.13
CA LYS A 25 -23.17 3.51 14.55
C LYS A 25 -22.08 2.74 15.31
N GLY A 26 -21.26 3.45 16.08
CA GLY A 26 -20.17 2.85 16.86
C GLY A 26 -18.88 2.59 16.07
N SER A 27 -18.86 2.87 14.75
CA SER A 27 -17.64 2.71 13.97
C SER A 27 -16.50 3.63 14.46
N ARG A 28 -15.27 3.18 14.27
CA ARG A 28 -14.02 3.87 14.62
C ARG A 28 -13.08 3.86 13.43
N PRO A 29 -12.14 4.80 13.32
CA PRO A 29 -11.04 4.70 12.34
C PRO A 29 -10.28 3.40 12.57
N ALA A 30 -9.85 2.71 11.51
CA ALA A 30 -9.10 1.46 11.62
C ALA A 30 -7.80 1.60 12.44
N GLY A 31 -7.18 2.77 12.34
CA GLY A 31 -5.87 2.98 12.95
C GLY A 31 -4.81 2.05 12.32
N PRO A 32 -3.90 1.50 13.14
CA PRO A 32 -2.87 0.59 12.63
C PRO A 32 -3.36 -0.86 12.44
N ASN A 33 -4.65 -1.13 12.55
CA ASN A 33 -5.20 -2.48 12.40
C ASN A 33 -5.40 -2.83 10.91
N PRO A 34 -4.59 -3.72 10.32
CA PRO A 34 -4.67 -4.05 8.89
C PRO A 34 -5.91 -4.87 8.52
N ASN A 35 -6.65 -5.38 9.52
CA ASN A 35 -7.83 -6.23 9.34
C ASN A 35 -9.11 -5.42 9.12
N LEU A 36 -9.05 -4.12 9.34
CA LEU A 36 -10.19 -3.24 9.18
C LEU A 36 -10.00 -2.34 7.96
N PRO A 37 -11.08 -1.99 7.25
CA PRO A 37 -11.03 -0.94 6.23
C PRO A 37 -10.71 0.40 6.89
N ASP A 38 -10.02 1.30 6.20
CA ASP A 38 -9.66 2.62 6.73
C ASP A 38 -10.90 3.40 7.19
N ALA A 39 -12.02 3.24 6.48
CA ALA A 39 -13.32 3.74 6.87
C ALA A 39 -14.45 2.87 6.28
N VAL A 40 -15.67 3.11 6.76
CA VAL A 40 -16.93 2.55 6.19
C VAL A 40 -17.89 3.71 5.99
N PHE A 41 -18.50 3.80 4.82
CA PHE A 41 -19.58 4.75 4.56
C PHE A 41 -20.90 4.05 4.25
N ILE A 42 -22.02 4.69 4.59
CA ILE A 42 -23.36 4.21 4.27
C ILE A 42 -23.87 4.98 3.04
N TYR A 43 -24.36 4.25 2.06
CA TYR A 43 -25.04 4.80 0.91
C TYR A 43 -26.32 3.98 0.60
N ASN A 44 -27.45 4.64 0.45
CA ASN A 44 -28.77 3.98 0.30
C ASN A 44 -29.02 2.89 1.37
N GLY A 45 -28.63 3.17 2.62
CA GLY A 45 -28.82 2.27 3.76
C GLY A 45 -27.84 1.08 3.84
N GLN A 46 -26.94 0.93 2.88
CA GLN A 46 -25.96 -0.16 2.84
C GLN A 46 -24.55 0.32 3.20
N PRO A 47 -23.80 -0.44 4.00
CA PRO A 47 -22.41 -0.11 4.34
C PRO A 47 -21.42 -0.57 3.25
N TYR A 48 -20.44 0.27 2.96
CA TYR A 48 -19.37 0.01 2.01
C TYR A 48 -17.99 0.32 2.61
N ASN A 49 -17.07 -0.60 2.47
CA ASN A 49 -15.68 -0.43 2.89
C ASN A 49 -14.96 0.57 1.97
N LEU A 50 -14.11 1.39 2.59
CA LEU A 50 -13.35 2.43 1.93
C LEU A 50 -11.89 2.34 2.30
N GLU A 51 -11.02 2.28 1.31
CA GLU A 51 -9.58 2.50 1.42
C GLU A 51 -9.29 4.00 1.28
N VAL A 52 -8.32 4.52 2.04
CA VAL A 52 -7.96 5.95 2.02
C VAL A 52 -6.46 6.09 1.79
N LYS A 53 -6.08 6.81 0.75
CA LYS A 53 -4.68 7.14 0.46
C LYS A 53 -4.48 8.65 0.41
N LEU A 54 -3.54 9.15 1.19
CA LEU A 54 -3.21 10.57 1.21
C LEU A 54 -2.77 11.08 -0.16
N ASP A 55 -1.98 10.28 -0.88
CA ASP A 55 -1.50 10.59 -2.24
C ASP A 55 -1.13 9.32 -3.01
N LEU A 56 -0.86 9.47 -4.31
CA LEU A 56 -0.51 8.36 -5.20
C LEU A 56 0.92 7.81 -5.00
N ARG A 57 1.77 8.46 -4.21
CA ARG A 57 3.13 8.01 -3.90
C ARG A 57 3.15 6.97 -2.78
N THR A 58 2.02 6.75 -2.14
CA THR A 58 1.83 5.75 -1.10
C THR A 58 1.88 4.34 -1.73
N ASP A 59 2.48 3.39 -1.02
CA ASP A 59 2.45 1.99 -1.43
C ASP A 59 1.02 1.41 -1.26
N PHE A 60 0.52 0.71 -2.29
CA PHE A 60 -0.81 0.06 -2.30
C PHE A 60 -0.76 -1.38 -1.79
N GLY A 61 0.37 -1.81 -1.36
CA GLY A 61 0.68 -3.09 -0.74
C GLY A 61 2.19 -3.21 -0.62
N GLN A 62 2.66 -3.85 0.45
CA GLN A 62 4.09 -3.98 0.71
C GLN A 62 4.40 -5.35 1.28
N GLY A 63 5.54 -5.93 0.89
CA GLY A 63 6.14 -7.12 1.46
C GLY A 63 7.61 -6.92 1.79
N THR A 64 8.18 -7.88 2.51
CA THR A 64 9.62 -7.94 2.81
C THR A 64 10.30 -8.89 1.85
N LEU A 65 11.53 -8.58 1.44
CA LEU A 65 12.43 -9.47 0.73
C LEU A 65 13.57 -9.86 1.67
N ASN A 66 13.87 -11.16 1.71
CA ASN A 66 14.97 -11.73 2.45
C ASN A 66 15.96 -12.39 1.47
N TYR A 67 17.24 -12.32 1.80
CA TYR A 67 18.27 -13.07 1.09
C TYR A 67 18.62 -14.29 1.95
N ILE A 68 18.34 -15.48 1.44
CA ILE A 68 18.51 -16.76 2.15
C ILE A 68 19.17 -17.75 1.18
N ASP A 69 20.23 -18.40 1.59
CA ASP A 69 20.92 -19.44 0.83
C ASP A 69 21.29 -19.02 -0.62
N GLY A 70 21.73 -17.78 -0.77
CA GLY A 70 22.16 -17.27 -2.07
C GLY A 70 21.06 -16.70 -2.96
N ILE A 71 19.80 -16.70 -2.53
CA ILE A 71 18.67 -16.25 -3.33
C ILE A 71 17.76 -15.26 -2.57
N TRP A 72 17.09 -14.39 -3.33
CA TRP A 72 16.07 -13.51 -2.82
C TRP A 72 14.72 -14.23 -2.74
N THR A 73 14.08 -14.16 -1.59
CA THR A 73 12.77 -14.76 -1.31
C THR A 73 11.80 -13.73 -0.72
N LEU A 74 10.52 -13.97 -0.83
CA LEU A 74 9.52 -13.20 -0.08
C LEU A 74 9.59 -13.60 1.41
N GLY A 75 9.63 -12.61 2.27
CA GLY A 75 9.56 -12.81 3.71
C GLY A 75 8.25 -13.45 4.15
N GLY A 76 8.28 -14.11 5.30
CA GLY A 76 7.09 -14.68 5.92
C GLY A 76 6.07 -13.61 6.30
N ALA A 77 4.83 -14.04 6.46
CA ALA A 77 3.72 -13.24 6.94
C ALA A 77 3.36 -13.64 8.37
N SER A 78 3.07 -12.66 9.21
CA SER A 78 2.69 -12.88 10.62
C SER A 78 1.19 -12.76 10.87
N THR A 79 0.43 -12.33 9.86
CA THR A 79 -1.04 -12.20 9.93
C THR A 79 -1.69 -12.71 8.65
N PRO A 80 -2.97 -13.09 8.65
CA PRO A 80 -3.69 -13.52 7.46
C PRO A 80 -3.64 -12.48 6.32
N GLU A 81 -3.74 -11.19 6.62
CA GLU A 81 -3.70 -10.11 5.64
C GLU A 81 -2.32 -9.94 5.02
N ALA A 82 -1.26 -10.09 5.83
CA ALA A 82 0.11 -10.10 5.35
C ALA A 82 0.36 -11.31 4.45
N GLU A 83 -0.25 -12.45 4.75
CA GLU A 83 -0.19 -13.65 3.91
C GLU A 83 -0.91 -13.44 2.58
N GLU A 84 -2.06 -12.79 2.56
CA GLU A 84 -2.76 -12.48 1.33
C GLU A 84 -1.93 -11.55 0.42
N MET A 85 -1.33 -10.51 0.99
CA MET A 85 -0.40 -9.65 0.27
C MET A 85 0.83 -10.45 -0.23
N ARG A 86 1.36 -11.35 0.59
CA ARG A 86 2.48 -12.22 0.20
C ARG A 86 2.12 -13.11 -0.99
N ARG A 87 0.92 -13.69 -1.00
CA ARG A 87 0.40 -14.50 -2.13
C ARG A 87 0.31 -13.67 -3.40
N LEU A 88 -0.27 -12.46 -3.32
CA LEU A 88 -0.32 -11.55 -4.47
C LEU A 88 1.09 -11.23 -4.96
N LEU A 89 2.02 -10.82 -4.11
CA LEU A 89 3.39 -10.50 -4.49
C LEU A 89 4.11 -11.73 -5.09
N SER A 90 3.82 -12.94 -4.58
CA SER A 90 4.34 -14.19 -5.13
C SER A 90 3.80 -14.45 -6.54
N SER A 91 2.50 -14.30 -6.76
CA SER A 91 1.88 -14.49 -8.09
C SER A 91 2.39 -13.49 -9.13
N LEU A 92 2.89 -12.33 -8.70
CA LEU A 92 3.55 -11.35 -9.56
C LEU A 92 5.00 -11.71 -9.90
N GLY A 93 5.52 -12.85 -9.41
CA GLY A 93 6.90 -13.26 -9.64
C GLY A 93 7.92 -12.36 -8.96
N THR A 94 7.61 -11.83 -7.76
CA THR A 94 8.45 -10.84 -7.08
C THR A 94 9.83 -11.39 -6.71
N ALA A 95 9.90 -12.64 -6.25
CA ALA A 95 11.17 -13.26 -5.89
C ALA A 95 12.06 -13.49 -7.12
N GLU A 96 11.47 -13.98 -8.21
CA GLU A 96 12.15 -14.12 -9.50
C GLU A 96 12.69 -12.77 -10.01
N PHE A 97 11.84 -11.74 -9.97
CA PHE A 97 12.23 -10.40 -10.36
C PHE A 97 13.40 -9.86 -9.51
N ALA A 98 13.36 -10.06 -8.18
CA ALA A 98 14.44 -9.65 -7.29
C ALA A 98 15.75 -10.43 -7.58
N ASN A 99 15.67 -11.72 -7.89
CA ASN A 99 16.84 -12.53 -8.27
C ASN A 99 17.41 -12.09 -9.62
N ASN A 100 16.59 -11.73 -10.60
CA ASN A 100 17.05 -11.21 -11.88
C ASN A 100 17.76 -9.86 -11.73
N GLU A 101 17.25 -8.96 -10.90
CA GLU A 101 17.80 -7.61 -10.68
C GLU A 101 19.02 -7.60 -9.73
N TRP A 102 18.97 -8.42 -8.70
CA TRP A 102 19.91 -8.37 -7.58
C TRP A 102 20.75 -9.63 -7.40
N GLY A 103 20.39 -10.77 -7.98
CA GLY A 103 21.05 -12.06 -7.73
C GLY A 103 22.54 -12.06 -8.02
N LYS A 104 22.97 -11.37 -9.07
CA LYS A 104 24.40 -11.27 -9.43
C LYS A 104 25.21 -10.29 -8.55
N LYS A 105 24.58 -9.60 -7.62
CA LYS A 105 25.22 -8.57 -6.77
C LYS A 105 25.82 -9.15 -5.49
N GLY A 106 25.70 -10.46 -5.29
CA GLY A 106 26.18 -11.15 -4.08
C GLY A 106 25.29 -10.90 -2.86
N ALA A 107 25.71 -11.43 -1.72
CA ALA A 107 24.98 -11.30 -0.47
C ALA A 107 24.95 -9.83 0.02
N PRO A 108 23.80 -9.35 0.53
CA PRO A 108 23.76 -8.04 1.19
C PRO A 108 24.54 -8.10 2.51
N ASN A 109 25.09 -6.95 2.94
CA ASN A 109 25.71 -6.85 4.26
C ASN A 109 24.69 -7.15 5.37
N LYS A 110 23.46 -6.71 5.19
CA LYS A 110 22.38 -7.04 6.11
C LYS A 110 22.01 -8.52 6.03
N GLY A 111 22.13 -9.21 7.15
CA GLY A 111 21.92 -10.66 7.28
C GLY A 111 23.18 -11.50 7.10
N SER A 112 24.26 -10.92 6.55
CA SER A 112 25.56 -11.57 6.42
C SER A 112 26.55 -11.15 7.50
N VAL A 113 26.30 -10.02 8.16
CA VAL A 113 27.13 -9.46 9.24
C VAL A 113 26.30 -9.36 10.51
N GLN A 114 26.92 -9.63 11.67
CA GLN A 114 26.24 -9.48 12.96
C GLN A 114 25.87 -8.00 13.21
N THR A 115 24.79 -7.79 13.92
CA THR A 115 24.24 -6.44 14.18
C THR A 115 25.24 -5.50 14.87
N SER A 116 26.11 -6.06 15.75
CA SER A 116 27.19 -5.31 16.43
C SER A 116 28.23 -4.74 15.47
N ASP A 117 28.46 -5.40 14.34
CA ASP A 117 29.55 -5.11 13.42
C ASP A 117 29.10 -4.23 12.23
N PHE A 118 27.84 -3.78 12.26
CA PHE A 118 27.24 -3.02 11.18
C PHE A 118 27.76 -1.58 11.15
N THR A 119 28.37 -1.18 10.03
CA THR A 119 28.88 0.18 9.82
C THR A 119 28.00 1.00 8.87
N GLN A 120 28.15 2.34 8.93
CA GLN A 120 27.51 3.25 7.97
C GLN A 120 27.96 2.97 6.53
N GLU A 121 29.17 2.52 6.35
CA GLU A 121 29.71 2.21 5.03
C GLU A 121 29.01 0.99 4.44
N MET A 122 28.82 -0.08 5.20
CA MET A 122 28.05 -1.27 4.80
C MET A 122 26.61 -0.93 4.37
N VAL A 123 25.96 0.00 5.07
CA VAL A 123 24.63 0.49 4.68
C VAL A 123 24.67 1.24 3.35
N ARG A 124 25.70 2.07 3.14
CA ARG A 124 25.89 2.80 1.88
C ARG A 124 26.16 1.84 0.73
N GLU A 125 27.03 0.85 0.96
CA GLU A 125 27.35 -0.18 -0.02
C GLU A 125 26.09 -0.94 -0.46
N ASP A 126 25.30 -1.44 0.47
CA ASP A 126 24.03 -2.09 0.13
C ASP A 126 23.09 -1.15 -0.65
N TYR A 127 23.06 0.13 -0.30
CA TYR A 127 22.27 1.13 -1.01
C TYR A 127 22.72 1.34 -2.47
N TYR A 128 24.03 1.28 -2.74
CA TYR A 128 24.57 1.40 -4.10
C TYR A 128 24.40 0.13 -4.90
N ARG A 129 24.54 -1.03 -4.24
CA ARG A 129 24.43 -2.34 -4.87
C ARG A 129 22.99 -2.70 -5.22
N PHE A 130 22.06 -2.50 -4.30
CA PHE A 130 20.67 -2.90 -4.41
C PHE A 130 19.76 -1.70 -4.72
N LYS A 131 20.01 -1.06 -5.85
CA LYS A 131 19.18 0.03 -6.35
C LYS A 131 17.74 -0.46 -6.61
N ASP A 132 16.80 0.48 -6.62
CA ASP A 132 15.41 0.22 -6.94
C ASP A 132 15.27 -0.49 -8.30
N GLY A 133 14.51 -1.58 -8.31
CA GLY A 133 14.05 -2.24 -9.52
C GLY A 133 12.55 -2.00 -9.71
N PHE A 134 12.10 -1.96 -10.97
CA PHE A 134 10.70 -1.72 -11.33
C PHE A 134 10.23 -2.69 -12.41
N LYS A 135 9.04 -3.27 -12.22
CA LYS A 135 8.36 -4.13 -13.18
C LYS A 135 6.92 -3.65 -13.35
N ALA A 136 6.49 -3.36 -14.58
CA ALA A 136 5.09 -3.03 -14.85
C ALA A 136 4.20 -4.22 -14.49
N VAL A 137 3.04 -3.96 -13.86
CA VAL A 137 2.05 -4.96 -13.52
C VAL A 137 0.65 -4.45 -13.85
N ASP A 138 -0.30 -5.35 -14.06
CA ASP A 138 -1.69 -4.99 -14.34
C ASP A 138 -2.33 -4.34 -13.10
N LYS A 139 -3.03 -3.22 -13.29
CA LYS A 139 -3.79 -2.54 -12.24
C LYS A 139 -4.84 -3.42 -11.56
N ARG A 140 -5.36 -4.44 -12.26
CA ARG A 140 -6.31 -5.40 -11.70
C ARG A 140 -5.75 -6.11 -10.48
N ASN A 141 -4.44 -6.27 -10.36
CA ASN A 141 -3.84 -6.85 -9.15
C ASN A 141 -4.13 -6.03 -7.89
N ILE A 142 -4.18 -4.70 -8.00
CA ILE A 142 -4.60 -3.83 -6.88
C ILE A 142 -6.10 -3.98 -6.64
N TRP A 143 -6.91 -3.95 -7.69
CA TRP A 143 -8.36 -4.05 -7.56
C TRP A 143 -8.81 -5.38 -6.95
N ASP A 144 -8.25 -6.50 -7.40
CA ASP A 144 -8.57 -7.84 -6.93
C ASP A 144 -8.14 -8.03 -5.47
N TYR A 145 -6.97 -7.50 -5.10
CA TYR A 145 -6.51 -7.51 -3.71
C TYR A 145 -7.48 -6.81 -2.75
N TYR A 146 -7.98 -5.63 -3.14
CA TYR A 146 -8.95 -4.92 -2.31
C TYR A 146 -10.35 -5.55 -2.39
N ALA A 147 -10.75 -6.10 -3.53
CA ALA A 147 -12.01 -6.81 -3.67
C ALA A 147 -12.08 -8.06 -2.79
N ALA A 148 -10.98 -8.82 -2.66
CA ALA A 148 -10.88 -9.94 -1.74
C ALA A 148 -11.12 -9.54 -0.27
N LYS A 149 -10.88 -8.27 0.08
CA LYS A 149 -11.20 -7.66 1.38
C LYS A 149 -12.58 -6.98 1.42
N ASN A 150 -13.43 -7.23 0.44
CA ASN A 150 -14.71 -6.54 0.29
C ASN A 150 -14.58 -5.00 0.26
N THR A 151 -13.47 -4.48 -0.25
CA THR A 151 -13.18 -3.04 -0.37
C THR A 151 -13.18 -2.64 -1.84
N TYR A 152 -14.26 -2.06 -2.29
CA TYR A 152 -14.46 -1.69 -3.70
C TYR A 152 -14.20 -0.20 -3.97
N TYR A 153 -14.08 0.62 -2.94
CA TYR A 153 -13.92 2.06 -3.04
C TYR A 153 -12.60 2.54 -2.48
N ILE A 154 -12.05 3.57 -3.11
CA ILE A 154 -10.81 4.21 -2.67
C ILE A 154 -10.92 5.74 -2.78
N GLN A 155 -10.60 6.44 -1.69
CA GLN A 155 -10.43 7.89 -1.67
C GLN A 155 -8.95 8.23 -1.83
N ILE A 156 -8.61 8.99 -2.87
CA ILE A 156 -7.25 9.49 -3.08
C ILE A 156 -7.23 11.00 -2.83
N GLY A 157 -6.36 11.43 -1.92
CA GLY A 157 -6.19 12.86 -1.62
C GLY A 157 -5.82 13.67 -2.85
N GLY A 158 -6.62 14.71 -3.10
CA GLY A 158 -6.46 15.59 -4.26
C GLY A 158 -7.05 15.09 -5.58
N TYR A 159 -7.57 13.83 -5.63
CA TYR A 159 -8.16 13.24 -6.84
C TYR A 159 -9.61 12.80 -6.66
N GLY A 160 -10.04 12.47 -5.44
CA GLY A 160 -11.40 12.11 -5.11
C GLY A 160 -11.67 10.64 -4.85
N LEU A 161 -12.95 10.26 -4.86
CA LEU A 161 -13.47 8.92 -4.60
C LEU A 161 -13.59 8.15 -5.93
N PHE A 162 -13.07 6.93 -5.95
CA PHE A 162 -13.10 6.03 -7.11
C PHE A 162 -13.65 4.65 -6.71
N TYR A 163 -14.19 3.91 -7.68
CA TYR A 163 -14.36 2.46 -7.53
C TYR A 163 -13.21 1.71 -8.19
N MET A 164 -12.90 0.51 -7.69
CA MET A 164 -11.83 -0.36 -8.20
C MET A 164 -12.37 -1.50 -9.07
N ALA A 165 -12.52 -2.71 -8.52
CA ALA A 165 -12.97 -3.89 -9.28
C ALA A 165 -14.45 -3.80 -9.68
N ALA A 166 -15.30 -3.22 -8.83
CA ALA A 166 -16.74 -3.07 -9.04
C ALA A 166 -17.27 -1.79 -8.40
N ASN A 167 -18.49 -1.38 -8.79
CA ASN A 167 -19.20 -0.25 -8.20
C ASN A 167 -20.55 -0.69 -7.61
N PRO A 168 -20.55 -1.47 -6.50
CA PRO A 168 -21.76 -2.08 -5.95
C PRO A 168 -22.80 -1.06 -5.46
N ALA A 169 -22.40 0.16 -5.08
CA ALA A 169 -23.31 1.24 -4.72
C ALA A 169 -23.82 2.03 -5.93
N ASN A 170 -23.35 1.72 -7.15
CA ASN A 170 -23.68 2.45 -8.37
C ASN A 170 -23.48 3.97 -8.24
N LEU A 171 -22.39 4.39 -7.58
CA LEU A 171 -22.04 5.80 -7.40
C LEU A 171 -21.67 6.44 -8.74
N PRO A 172 -22.02 7.72 -8.98
CA PRO A 172 -21.63 8.47 -10.18
C PRO A 172 -20.14 8.91 -10.10
N ILE A 173 -19.24 7.97 -9.95
CA ILE A 173 -17.80 8.17 -9.80
C ILE A 173 -17.04 7.42 -10.91
N LYS A 174 -15.76 7.75 -11.07
CA LYS A 174 -14.90 7.10 -12.05
C LYS A 174 -14.30 5.81 -11.48
N GLN A 175 -13.92 4.90 -12.37
CA GLN A 175 -13.05 3.79 -12.02
C GLN A 175 -11.63 4.30 -11.73
N PHE A 176 -10.94 3.66 -10.78
CA PHE A 176 -9.54 3.92 -10.47
C PHE A 176 -8.64 3.34 -11.58
N ASP A 177 -8.65 4.05 -12.71
CA ASP A 177 -7.91 3.68 -13.91
C ASP A 177 -6.53 4.33 -13.90
N VAL A 178 -5.50 3.54 -13.60
CA VAL A 178 -4.11 3.96 -13.39
C VAL A 178 -3.15 2.93 -13.96
N SER A 179 -1.93 3.36 -14.26
CA SER A 179 -0.81 2.44 -14.50
C SER A 179 -0.14 2.07 -13.19
N THR A 180 0.31 0.82 -13.07
CA THR A 180 0.87 0.27 -11.85
C THR A 180 2.19 -0.44 -12.09
N ARG A 181 3.01 -0.53 -11.05
CA ARG A 181 4.26 -1.26 -11.05
C ARG A 181 4.54 -1.97 -9.74
N LEU A 182 5.26 -3.05 -9.83
CA LEU A 182 5.98 -3.64 -8.72
C LEU A 182 7.32 -2.91 -8.56
N ARG A 183 7.67 -2.55 -7.34
CA ARG A 183 8.96 -1.96 -6.99
C ARG A 183 9.66 -2.84 -5.96
N ILE A 184 10.92 -3.13 -6.19
CA ILE A 184 11.82 -3.67 -5.16
C ILE A 184 12.79 -2.57 -4.74
N ARG A 185 13.10 -2.48 -3.45
CA ARG A 185 13.99 -1.43 -2.93
C ARG A 185 14.58 -1.77 -1.57
N LEU A 186 15.68 -1.12 -1.26
CA LEU A 186 16.15 -0.96 0.09
C LEU A 186 15.44 0.23 0.76
N LYS A 187 14.68 -0.02 1.81
CA LYS A 187 13.91 1.00 2.56
C LYS A 187 14.55 1.23 3.92
N ARG A 188 14.97 2.46 4.21
CA ARG A 188 15.39 2.84 5.56
C ARG A 188 14.17 2.87 6.48
N GLY A 189 14.31 2.27 7.67
CA GLY A 189 13.41 2.53 8.79
C GLY A 189 13.56 3.97 9.30
N GLY A 190 12.54 4.52 9.94
CA GLY A 190 12.64 5.82 10.62
C GLY A 190 13.74 5.80 11.69
N SER A 191 14.21 6.95 12.07
CA SER A 191 15.26 7.30 13.02
C SER A 191 15.76 6.21 13.99
N TYR A 192 16.80 5.45 13.58
CA TYR A 192 17.68 4.60 14.40
C TYR A 192 17.31 3.11 14.59
N PRO A 193 18.30 2.26 14.69
CA PRO A 193 19.75 2.37 14.49
C PRO A 193 20.21 2.18 13.02
N ILE A 194 21.53 2.26 12.77
CA ILE A 194 22.16 2.13 11.43
C ILE A 194 21.68 0.91 10.64
N ASN A 195 21.41 -0.18 11.32
CA ASN A 195 20.93 -1.45 10.74
C ASN A 195 19.41 -1.51 10.50
N ASN A 196 18.66 -0.42 10.77
CA ASN A 196 17.22 -0.38 10.58
C ASN A 196 16.84 -0.05 9.13
N TYR A 197 17.33 -0.86 8.19
CA TYR A 197 16.86 -0.88 6.83
C TYR A 197 16.33 -2.25 6.44
N ARG A 198 15.49 -2.32 5.44
CA ARG A 198 14.85 -3.54 4.97
C ARG A 198 14.82 -3.57 3.46
N PHE A 199 15.02 -4.74 2.90
CA PHE A 199 14.67 -4.98 1.52
C PHE A 199 13.17 -5.20 1.43
N THR A 200 12.50 -4.44 0.59
CA THR A 200 11.04 -4.46 0.49
C THR A 200 10.61 -4.47 -0.96
N THR A 201 9.43 -4.99 -1.17
CA THR A 201 8.69 -4.87 -2.42
C THR A 201 7.38 -4.15 -2.17
N ALA A 202 6.87 -3.42 -3.16
CA ALA A 202 5.61 -2.71 -3.05
C ALA A 202 4.92 -2.55 -4.40
N LEU A 203 3.58 -2.53 -4.38
CA LEU A 203 2.77 -2.09 -5.50
C LEU A 203 2.64 -0.57 -5.47
N GLN A 204 2.86 0.07 -6.60
CA GLN A 204 2.82 1.52 -6.75
C GLN A 204 2.03 1.93 -7.99
N VAL A 205 1.34 3.06 -7.87
CA VAL A 205 0.73 3.77 -9.00
C VAL A 205 1.78 4.66 -9.67
N THR A 206 1.82 4.65 -10.99
CA THR A 206 2.77 5.43 -11.79
C THR A 206 2.13 6.54 -12.61
N GLN A 207 0.83 6.44 -12.87
CA GLN A 207 0.08 7.44 -13.62
C GLN A 207 -1.03 8.04 -12.76
N LYS A 208 -1.21 9.34 -12.84
CA LYS A 208 -2.29 10.06 -12.15
C LYS A 208 -3.64 9.75 -12.80
N PRO A 209 -4.67 9.37 -12.01
CA PRO A 209 -6.03 9.27 -12.54
C PRO A 209 -6.58 10.68 -12.87
N SER A 210 -7.55 10.76 -13.75
CA SER A 210 -8.37 11.96 -13.87
C SER A 210 -9.22 12.12 -12.61
N SER A 211 -9.40 13.34 -12.10
CA SER A 211 -10.17 13.60 -10.89
C SER A 211 -11.59 13.02 -10.98
N SER A 212 -12.06 12.45 -9.87
CA SER A 212 -13.43 11.97 -9.72
C SER A 212 -14.40 13.12 -9.43
N PRO A 213 -15.66 13.03 -9.84
CA PRO A 213 -16.68 14.06 -9.54
C PRO A 213 -17.00 14.17 -8.04
N ILE A 214 -16.82 13.09 -7.28
CA ILE A 214 -17.00 13.07 -5.82
C ILE A 214 -15.63 13.00 -5.13
N ASP A 215 -15.44 13.85 -4.14
CA ASP A 215 -14.26 13.88 -3.28
C ASP A 215 -14.72 14.10 -1.83
N ILE A 216 -14.56 13.07 -1.00
CA ILE A 216 -14.99 13.13 0.42
C ILE A 216 -14.29 14.28 1.15
N ASP A 217 -13.07 14.62 0.73
CA ASP A 217 -12.33 15.72 1.35
C ASP A 217 -12.86 17.10 0.99
N ARG A 218 -13.35 17.30 -0.23
CA ARG A 218 -13.70 18.62 -0.78
C ARG A 218 -15.20 18.85 -0.99
N ASN A 219 -15.95 17.82 -1.36
CA ASN A 219 -17.36 17.96 -1.74
C ASN A 219 -18.23 16.76 -1.33
N ILE A 220 -18.05 16.30 -0.08
CA ILE A 220 -18.75 15.12 0.47
C ILE A 220 -20.27 15.20 0.29
N ASP A 221 -20.86 16.39 0.18
CA ASP A 221 -22.30 16.57 -0.04
C ASP A 221 -22.78 15.92 -1.35
N LYS A 222 -21.92 15.79 -2.34
CA LYS A 222 -22.22 15.06 -3.57
C LYS A 222 -22.32 13.53 -3.37
N LEU A 223 -21.84 13.00 -2.26
CA LEU A 223 -22.00 11.58 -1.91
C LEU A 223 -23.38 11.29 -1.31
N ILE A 224 -24.03 12.31 -0.74
CA ILE A 224 -25.29 12.17 0.00
C ILE A 224 -26.47 12.86 -0.71
N ALA A 225 -26.21 13.53 -1.83
CA ALA A 225 -27.23 14.12 -2.68
C ALA A 225 -27.90 13.06 -3.58
#